data_66d217803290da86e0e77b96d713ecc1
#
_entry.id   66d217803290da86e0e77b96d713ecc1
#
_cell.length_a   1.000
_cell.length_b   1.000
_cell.length_c   1.000
_cell.angle_alpha   90.00
_cell.angle_beta   90.00
_cell.angle_gamma   90.00
#
_symmetry.space_group_name_H-M   'P 1'
#
loop_
_entity.id
_entity.type
_entity.pdbx_description
1 polymer ?
#
loop_
_entity_poly.entity_id
_entity_poly.type
_entity_poly.pdbx_seq_one_letter_code
_entity_poly.pdbx_strand_id
1 'polypeptide(L)'
;MESAIINIILILSFFSIVFIQSGLDKVFNKKENLSFLYELLGKVFSKSLILVAFYSITLLELASGFLCLIGVLEIILYGSSALGYWGLIVGAFALLILLFGQRMSQNYDAVSYTHLRAHET
;
A
#
# COMPACT_ATOMS: atom_id res chain seq x y z
N MET A 1 -8.88 -29.17 3.73
CA MET A 1 -7.59 -28.71 4.25
C MET A 1 -6.61 -28.32 3.16
N GLU A 2 -6.37 -29.19 2.18
CA GLU A 2 -5.45 -28.87 1.08
C GLU A 2 -5.87 -27.65 0.29
N SER A 3 -7.17 -27.49 0.02
CA SER A 3 -7.66 -26.32 -0.72
C SER A 3 -7.48 -25.02 0.06
N ALA A 4 -7.62 -25.05 1.39
CA ALA A 4 -7.38 -23.88 2.21
C ALA A 4 -5.90 -23.49 2.23
N ILE A 5 -5.00 -24.49 2.27
CA ILE A 5 -3.56 -24.25 2.23
C ILE A 5 -3.15 -23.65 0.89
N ILE A 6 -3.68 -24.18 -0.22
CA ILE A 6 -3.41 -23.67 -1.56
C ILE A 6 -3.88 -22.22 -1.67
N ASN A 7 -5.07 -21.89 -1.15
CA ASN A 7 -5.59 -20.54 -1.19
C ASN A 7 -4.69 -19.57 -0.40
N ILE A 8 -4.24 -19.98 0.79
CA ILE A 8 -3.36 -19.15 1.60
C ILE A 8 -2.03 -18.91 0.87
N ILE A 9 -1.44 -19.96 0.31
CA ILE A 9 -0.18 -19.83 -0.44
C ILE A 9 -0.35 -18.87 -1.62
N LEU A 10 -1.44 -18.98 -2.36
CA LEU A 10 -1.69 -18.09 -3.50
C LEU A 10 -1.86 -16.64 -3.07
N ILE A 11 -2.61 -16.39 -1.99
CA ILE A 11 -2.82 -15.04 -1.48
C ILE A 11 -1.51 -14.45 -0.99
N LEU A 12 -0.73 -15.21 -0.23
CA LEU A 12 0.56 -14.74 0.29
C LEU A 12 1.55 -14.48 -0.85
N SER A 13 1.57 -15.34 -1.86
CA SER A 13 2.43 -15.14 -3.03
C SER A 13 2.05 -13.87 -3.78
N PHE A 14 0.76 -13.63 -3.97
CA PHE A 14 0.25 -12.43 -4.63
C PHE A 14 0.67 -11.18 -3.86
N PHE A 15 0.42 -11.14 -2.55
CA PHE A 15 0.79 -9.98 -1.74
C PHE A 15 2.30 -9.78 -1.69
N SER A 16 3.06 -10.86 -1.62
CA SER A 16 4.52 -10.80 -1.63
C SER A 16 5.02 -10.11 -2.91
N ILE A 17 4.55 -10.54 -4.06
CA ILE A 17 4.96 -9.96 -5.34
C ILE A 17 4.55 -8.49 -5.42
N VAL A 18 3.29 -8.19 -5.16
CA VAL A 18 2.74 -6.83 -5.29
C VAL A 18 3.46 -5.87 -4.35
N PHE A 19 3.60 -6.24 -3.08
CA PHE A 19 4.17 -5.33 -2.09
C PHE A 19 5.68 -5.18 -2.23
N ILE A 20 6.40 -6.24 -2.58
CA ILE A 20 7.84 -6.13 -2.82
C ILE A 20 8.08 -5.24 -4.04
N GLN A 21 7.36 -5.46 -5.13
CA GLN A 21 7.50 -4.62 -6.33
C GLN A 21 7.16 -3.17 -6.03
N SER A 22 6.05 -2.92 -5.35
CA SER A 22 5.63 -1.56 -5.02
C SER A 22 6.61 -0.87 -4.09
N GLY A 23 7.07 -1.58 -3.06
CA GLY A 23 8.04 -1.03 -2.12
C GLY A 23 9.38 -0.73 -2.76
N LEU A 24 9.89 -1.65 -3.60
CA LEU A 24 11.14 -1.45 -4.32
C LEU A 24 11.03 -0.29 -5.30
N ASP A 25 9.90 -0.17 -5.99
CA ASP A 25 9.69 0.96 -6.90
C ASP A 25 9.78 2.30 -6.14
N LYS A 26 9.21 2.36 -4.95
CA LYS A 26 9.29 3.58 -4.13
C LYS A 26 10.70 3.88 -3.66
N VAL A 27 11.51 2.85 -3.44
CA VAL A 27 12.92 3.04 -3.06
C VAL A 27 13.77 3.48 -4.25
N PHE A 28 13.62 2.81 -5.39
CA PHE A 28 14.46 3.08 -6.57
C PHE A 28 14.00 4.30 -7.36
N ASN A 29 12.70 4.57 -7.41
CA ASN A 29 12.12 5.71 -8.12
C ASN A 29 11.51 6.72 -7.17
N LYS A 30 12.20 6.99 -6.08
CA LYS A 30 11.72 7.83 -4.99
C LYS A 30 11.28 9.22 -5.46
N LYS A 31 12.10 9.88 -6.29
CA LYS A 31 11.79 11.23 -6.75
C LYS A 31 10.51 11.29 -7.54
N GLU A 32 10.32 10.36 -8.46
CA GLU A 32 9.13 10.31 -9.30
C GLU A 32 7.88 10.01 -8.48
N ASN A 33 7.98 9.04 -7.57
CA ASN A 33 6.87 8.70 -6.70
C ASN A 33 6.48 9.85 -5.77
N LEU A 34 7.46 10.54 -5.18
CA LEU A 34 7.19 11.69 -4.33
C LEU A 34 6.59 12.86 -5.11
N SER A 35 7.10 13.14 -6.30
CA SER A 35 6.53 14.19 -7.16
C SER A 35 5.08 13.92 -7.47
N PHE A 36 4.75 12.68 -7.80
CA PHE A 36 3.38 12.27 -8.06
C PHE A 36 2.50 12.46 -6.83
N LEU A 37 2.97 12.05 -5.66
CA LEU A 37 2.22 12.18 -4.43
C LEU A 37 2.02 13.64 -4.03
N TYR A 38 3.03 14.49 -4.21
CA TYR A 38 2.90 15.92 -3.95
C TYR A 38 1.87 16.56 -4.86
N GLU A 39 1.84 16.15 -6.13
CA GLU A 39 0.83 16.62 -7.06
C GLU A 39 -0.57 16.17 -6.65
N LEU A 40 -0.70 14.90 -6.29
CA LEU A 40 -1.99 14.29 -5.97
C LEU A 40 -2.53 14.75 -4.62
N LEU A 41 -1.68 14.77 -3.59
CA LEU A 41 -2.09 14.98 -2.20
C LEU A 41 -1.69 16.34 -1.64
N GLY A 42 -0.88 17.12 -2.36
CA GLY A 42 -0.34 18.38 -1.85
C GLY A 42 -1.40 19.44 -1.58
N LYS A 43 -2.58 19.30 -2.16
CA LYS A 43 -3.69 20.23 -1.93
C LYS A 43 -4.44 19.93 -0.64
N VAL A 44 -4.34 18.69 -0.14
CA VAL A 44 -5.06 18.23 1.04
C VAL A 44 -4.14 18.12 2.25
N PHE A 45 -2.90 17.67 2.03
CA PHE A 45 -1.94 17.38 3.08
C PHE A 45 -0.68 18.22 2.94
N SER A 46 -0.02 18.52 4.06
CA SER A 46 1.27 19.22 4.05
C SER A 46 2.36 18.33 3.46
N LYS A 47 3.44 18.96 2.97
CA LYS A 47 4.58 18.23 2.42
C LYS A 47 5.21 17.29 3.46
N SER A 48 5.32 17.74 4.70
CA SER A 48 5.87 16.92 5.78
C SER A 48 5.04 15.67 6.01
N LEU A 49 3.71 15.82 6.01
CA LEU A 49 2.81 14.69 6.21
C LEU A 49 2.90 13.69 5.06
N ILE A 50 2.97 14.19 3.82
CA ILE A 50 3.12 13.34 2.64
C ILE A 50 4.43 12.56 2.71
N LEU A 51 5.52 13.21 3.10
CA LEU A 51 6.83 12.57 3.21
C LEU A 51 6.82 11.47 4.27
N VAL A 52 6.26 11.75 5.44
CA VAL A 52 6.15 10.75 6.51
C VAL A 52 5.28 9.58 6.05
N ALA A 53 4.15 9.85 5.40
CA ALA A 53 3.27 8.82 4.88
C ALA A 53 3.98 7.97 3.82
N PHE A 54 4.74 8.60 2.93
CA PHE A 54 5.48 7.89 1.90
C PHE A 54 6.46 6.88 2.48
N TYR A 55 7.28 7.33 3.45
CA TYR A 55 8.24 6.43 4.09
C TYR A 55 7.55 5.34 4.90
N SER A 56 6.47 5.69 5.59
CA SER A 56 5.71 4.71 6.38
C SER A 56 5.10 3.63 5.49
N ILE A 57 4.48 4.03 4.39
CA ILE A 57 3.86 3.10 3.45
C ILE A 57 4.92 2.21 2.80
N THR A 58 6.06 2.80 2.39
CA THR A 58 7.14 2.04 1.80
C THR A 58 7.64 0.96 2.76
N LEU A 59 7.84 1.32 4.02
CA LEU A 59 8.27 0.38 5.04
C LEU A 59 7.24 -0.72 5.27
N LEU A 60 5.96 -0.35 5.38
CA LEU A 60 4.88 -1.32 5.57
C LEU A 60 4.75 -2.27 4.38
N GLU A 61 4.88 -1.76 3.16
CA GLU A 61 4.79 -2.59 1.97
C GLU A 61 5.95 -3.59 1.90
N LEU A 62 7.17 -3.14 2.14
CA LEU A 62 8.33 -4.02 2.15
C LEU A 62 8.23 -5.06 3.27
N ALA A 63 7.84 -4.63 4.46
CA ALA A 63 7.65 -5.54 5.58
C ALA A 63 6.60 -6.59 5.27
N SER A 64 5.45 -6.17 4.74
CA SER A 64 4.38 -7.08 4.36
C SER A 64 4.83 -8.06 3.28
N GLY A 65 5.47 -7.55 2.24
CA GLY A 65 5.93 -8.38 1.14
C GLY A 65 6.91 -9.46 1.59
N PHE A 66 7.90 -9.09 2.39
CA PHE A 66 8.87 -10.05 2.90
C PHE A 66 8.27 -11.02 3.90
N LEU A 67 7.38 -10.55 4.79
CA LEU A 67 6.68 -11.44 5.72
C LEU A 67 5.82 -12.45 4.97
N CYS A 68 5.14 -12.03 3.92
CA CYS A 68 4.33 -12.94 3.10
C CYS A 68 5.21 -13.96 2.39
N LEU A 69 6.35 -13.53 1.85
CA LEU A 69 7.28 -14.44 1.18
C LEU A 69 7.84 -15.49 2.14
N ILE A 70 8.31 -15.05 3.30
CA ILE A 70 8.80 -15.96 4.34
C ILE A 70 7.66 -16.84 4.83
N GLY A 71 6.45 -16.28 4.89
CA GLY A 71 5.25 -17.03 5.28
C GLY A 71 4.93 -18.18 4.35
N VAL A 72 5.10 -18.00 3.05
CA VAL A 72 4.93 -19.08 2.08
C VAL A 72 5.93 -20.21 2.37
N LEU A 73 7.19 -19.85 2.58
CA LEU A 73 8.23 -20.83 2.90
C LEU A 73 7.93 -21.54 4.22
N GLU A 74 7.43 -20.82 5.23
CA GLU A 74 7.06 -21.39 6.51
C GLU A 74 5.95 -22.45 6.36
N ILE A 75 4.93 -22.14 5.55
CA ILE A 75 3.85 -23.09 5.31
C ILE A 75 4.38 -24.36 4.64
N ILE A 76 5.22 -24.19 3.62
CA ILE A 76 5.77 -25.33 2.88
C ILE A 76 6.66 -26.19 3.75
N LEU A 77 7.50 -25.57 4.57
CA LEU A 77 8.51 -26.29 5.37
C LEU A 77 7.96 -26.77 6.72
N TYR A 78 7.09 -25.99 7.36
CA TYR A 78 6.69 -26.27 8.75
C TYR A 78 5.18 -26.38 8.93
N GLY A 79 4.39 -26.03 7.92
CA GLY A 79 2.94 -26.09 8.02
C GLY A 79 2.31 -24.99 8.86
N SER A 80 3.09 -24.01 9.33
CA SER A 80 2.61 -22.89 10.12
C SER A 80 2.36 -21.66 9.24
N SER A 81 1.30 -20.91 9.52
CA SER A 81 0.96 -19.70 8.78
C SER A 81 1.11 -18.42 9.60
N ALA A 82 1.84 -18.47 10.72
CA ALA A 82 1.95 -17.33 11.63
C ALA A 82 2.57 -16.10 10.97
N LEU A 83 3.71 -16.26 10.28
CA LEU A 83 4.39 -15.14 9.65
C LEU A 83 3.57 -14.57 8.49
N GLY A 84 2.93 -15.44 7.72
CA GLY A 84 2.05 -15.00 6.64
C GLY A 84 0.87 -14.20 7.15
N TYR A 85 0.29 -14.62 8.27
CA TYR A 85 -0.82 -13.92 8.91
C TYR A 85 -0.41 -12.49 9.29
N TRP A 86 0.75 -12.33 9.92
CA TRP A 86 1.26 -11.01 10.27
C TRP A 86 1.56 -10.17 9.02
N GLY A 87 2.08 -10.80 7.97
CA GLY A 87 2.30 -10.13 6.69
C GLY A 87 1.01 -9.57 6.10
N LEU A 88 -0.07 -10.36 6.16
CA LEU A 88 -1.38 -9.91 5.68
C LEU A 88 -1.93 -8.75 6.50
N ILE A 89 -1.75 -8.78 7.82
CA ILE A 89 -2.19 -7.68 8.68
C ILE A 89 -1.45 -6.38 8.33
N VAL A 90 -0.13 -6.45 8.23
CA VAL A 90 0.68 -5.28 7.87
C VAL A 90 0.30 -4.75 6.49
N GLY A 91 0.09 -5.65 5.53
CA GLY A 91 -0.34 -5.27 4.19
C GLY A 91 -1.72 -4.64 4.17
N ALA A 92 -2.63 -5.15 4.96
CA ALA A 92 -3.96 -4.57 5.09
C ALA A 92 -3.91 -3.14 5.62
N PHE A 93 -3.06 -2.89 6.62
CA PHE A 93 -2.86 -1.52 7.12
C PHE A 93 -2.32 -0.61 6.03
N ALA A 94 -1.32 -1.07 5.26
CA ALA A 94 -0.78 -0.28 4.17
C ALA A 94 -1.86 0.07 3.14
N LEU A 95 -2.67 -0.91 2.76
CA LEU A 95 -3.75 -0.68 1.80
C LEU A 95 -4.82 0.27 2.34
N LEU A 96 -5.15 0.17 3.63
CA LEU A 96 -6.12 1.08 4.24
C LEU A 96 -5.62 2.51 4.26
N ILE A 97 -4.33 2.72 4.57
CA ILE A 97 -3.73 4.06 4.54
C ILE A 97 -3.76 4.62 3.13
N LEU A 98 -3.38 3.81 2.13
CA LEU A 98 -3.40 4.22 0.73
C LEU A 98 -4.82 4.56 0.27
N LEU A 99 -5.78 3.74 0.64
CA LEU A 99 -7.19 3.96 0.29
C LEU A 99 -7.71 5.25 0.91
N PHE A 100 -7.39 5.48 2.19
CA PHE A 100 -7.80 6.70 2.89
C PHE A 100 -7.23 7.94 2.20
N GLY A 101 -5.93 7.94 1.90
CA GLY A 101 -5.30 9.07 1.22
C GLY A 101 -5.90 9.33 -0.16
N GLN A 102 -6.15 8.26 -0.90
CA GLN A 102 -6.74 8.36 -2.23
C GLN A 102 -8.17 8.93 -2.16
N ARG A 103 -8.95 8.48 -1.19
CA ARG A 103 -10.32 8.98 -1.00
C ARG A 103 -10.34 10.44 -0.61
N MET A 104 -9.45 10.85 0.29
CA MET A 104 -9.35 12.25 0.70
C MET A 104 -8.98 13.13 -0.48
N SER A 105 -8.04 12.69 -1.30
CA SER A 105 -7.63 13.42 -2.50
C SER A 105 -8.77 13.54 -3.50
N GLN A 106 -9.51 12.47 -3.73
CA GLN A 106 -10.66 12.48 -4.64
C GLN A 106 -11.77 13.41 -4.14
N ASN A 107 -12.05 13.38 -2.85
CA ASN A 107 -13.06 14.28 -2.27
C ASN A 107 -12.68 15.74 -2.44
N TYR A 108 -11.40 16.08 -2.23
CA TYR A 108 -10.93 17.44 -2.43
C TYR A 108 -11.09 17.87 -3.89
N ASP A 109 -10.68 17.02 -4.81
CA ASP A 109 -10.78 17.33 -6.24
C ASP A 109 -12.24 17.50 -6.66
N ALA A 110 -13.13 16.65 -6.17
CA ALA A 110 -14.56 16.77 -6.48
C ALA A 110 -15.15 18.08 -5.99
N VAL A 111 -14.84 18.46 -4.74
CA VAL A 111 -15.31 19.73 -4.17
C VAL A 111 -14.74 20.92 -4.93
N SER A 112 -13.45 20.90 -5.22
CA SER A 112 -12.77 21.96 -5.96
C SER A 112 -13.36 22.13 -7.38
N TYR A 113 -13.59 21.02 -8.07
CA TYR A 113 -14.18 21.03 -9.40
C TYR A 113 -15.59 21.60 -9.38
N THR A 114 -16.41 21.19 -8.43
CA THR A 114 -17.78 21.70 -8.27
C THR A 114 -17.78 23.20 -8.01
N HIS A 115 -16.87 23.67 -7.16
CA HIS A 115 -16.73 25.08 -6.85
C HIS A 115 -16.36 25.92 -8.08
N LEU A 116 -15.37 25.46 -8.85
CA LEU A 116 -14.95 26.13 -10.06
C LEU A 116 -16.09 26.18 -11.09
N ARG A 117 -16.83 25.11 -11.21
CA ARG A 117 -17.94 25.04 -12.14
C ARG A 117 -19.05 26.02 -11.76
N ALA A 118 -19.30 26.20 -10.47
CA ALA A 118 -20.26 27.18 -10.00
C ALA A 118 -19.84 28.60 -10.35
N HIS A 119 -18.55 28.91 -10.34
CA HIS A 119 -18.03 30.22 -10.72
C HIS A 119 -18.12 30.50 -12.22
N GLU A 120 -18.07 29.47 -13.03
CA GLU A 120 -18.16 29.63 -14.50
C GLU A 120 -19.57 29.97 -14.96
N THR A 121 -20.58 29.63 -14.20
CA THR A 121 -21.97 29.89 -14.55
C THR A 121 -22.49 31.14 -13.87
#